data_9d98ca05b2f093c423249253349fb8e7
#
_entry.id   9d98ca05b2f093c423249253349fb8e7
#
_cell.length_a   1.000
_cell.length_b   1.000
_cell.length_c   1.000
_cell.angle_alpha   90.00
_cell.angle_beta   90.00
_cell.angle_gamma   90.00
#
_symmetry.space_group_name_H-M   'P 1'
#
loop_
_entity.id
_entity.type
_entity.pdbx_description
1 polymer ?
#
loop_
_entity_poly.entity_id
_entity_poly.type
_entity_poly.pdbx_seq_one_letter_code
_entity_poly.pdbx_strand_id
1 'polypeptide(L)'
;MNVRRIFTPAFLLLTTLSALPTVALAAADPFPKGCVSCHTVDKAKGADHRLSVALAQWTAGKVDPALLAQSKASAPAGVVLKGKHPGAEDSLEDIPNACLDCHDAGSKKAPPFSQLLHLVHLTGANNVFVTTFKGDCTHCHKLDAKSGAWSMPSGPEQ
;
A
#
# COMPACT_ATOMS: atom_id res chain seq x y z
N MET A 1 61.86 19.19 -62.68
CA MET A 1 61.50 18.20 -61.60
C MET A 1 60.11 18.54 -61.12
N ASN A 2 59.11 17.75 -61.58
CA ASN A 2 57.70 17.97 -61.23
C ASN A 2 57.30 16.94 -60.18
N VAL A 3 57.06 17.44 -58.97
CA VAL A 3 56.55 16.60 -57.87
C VAL A 3 55.02 16.63 -57.86
N ARG A 4 54.40 15.50 -58.29
CA ARG A 4 52.94 15.28 -58.22
C ARG A 4 52.58 14.96 -56.76
N ARG A 5 51.81 15.84 -56.11
CA ARG A 5 51.19 15.56 -54.82
C ARG A 5 49.95 14.67 -55.04
N ILE A 6 49.96 13.47 -54.51
CA ILE A 6 48.86 12.55 -54.50
C ILE A 6 47.99 12.89 -53.27
N PHE A 7 46.79 13.43 -53.48
CA PHE A 7 45.77 13.62 -52.43
C PHE A 7 45.01 12.30 -52.24
N THR A 8 45.18 11.66 -51.06
CA THR A 8 44.40 10.53 -50.65
C THR A 8 43.13 11.04 -49.93
N PRO A 9 41.90 10.71 -50.39
CA PRO A 9 40.70 11.09 -49.67
C PRO A 9 40.55 10.21 -48.42
N ALA A 10 40.58 10.80 -47.23
CA ALA A 10 40.22 10.10 -45.99
C ALA A 10 38.69 9.94 -45.94
N PHE A 11 38.26 8.69 -46.07
CA PHE A 11 36.85 8.33 -45.90
C PHE A 11 36.54 8.31 -44.39
N LEU A 12 35.81 9.34 -43.90
CA LEU A 12 35.28 9.40 -42.53
C LEU A 12 34.08 8.44 -42.44
N LEU A 13 34.27 7.25 -41.85
CA LEU A 13 33.18 6.34 -41.53
C LEU A 13 32.42 6.94 -40.31
N LEU A 14 31.27 7.56 -40.59
CA LEU A 14 30.32 7.97 -39.55
C LEU A 14 29.57 6.74 -39.05
N THR A 15 30.00 6.13 -37.96
CA THR A 15 29.25 5.07 -37.28
C THR A 15 28.10 5.71 -36.50
N THR A 16 26.88 5.66 -37.05
CA THR A 16 25.66 6.02 -36.32
C THR A 16 25.35 4.94 -35.27
N LEU A 17 25.65 5.26 -34.05
CA LEU A 17 25.27 4.43 -32.90
C LEU A 17 23.74 4.52 -32.71
N SER A 18 23.01 3.56 -33.22
CA SER A 18 21.55 3.46 -33.05
C SER A 18 21.28 3.10 -31.61
N ALA A 19 20.88 4.08 -30.78
CA ALA A 19 20.37 3.85 -29.43
C ALA A 19 19.03 3.10 -29.53
N LEU A 20 19.03 1.80 -29.26
CA LEU A 20 17.79 1.03 -29.11
C LEU A 20 17.05 1.55 -27.86
N PRO A 21 15.74 1.83 -27.97
CA PRO A 21 14.97 2.20 -26.81
C PRO A 21 14.94 1.02 -25.83
N THR A 22 15.52 1.20 -24.65
CA THR A 22 15.37 0.26 -23.56
C THR A 22 13.94 0.36 -23.06
N VAL A 23 13.11 -0.64 -23.40
CA VAL A 23 11.80 -0.80 -22.77
C VAL A 23 12.05 -1.18 -21.32
N ALA A 24 11.90 -0.22 -20.43
CA ALA A 24 11.90 -0.49 -18.99
C ALA A 24 10.65 -1.33 -18.68
N LEU A 25 10.84 -2.63 -18.42
CA LEU A 25 9.80 -3.47 -17.84
C LEU A 25 9.50 -2.89 -16.46
N ALA A 26 8.29 -2.38 -16.26
CA ALA A 26 7.84 -1.97 -14.94
C ALA A 26 7.93 -3.18 -14.00
N ALA A 27 8.55 -3.01 -12.84
CA ALA A 27 8.59 -4.05 -11.82
C ALA A 27 7.16 -4.40 -11.42
N ALA A 28 6.90 -5.71 -11.21
CA ALA A 28 5.59 -6.15 -10.75
C ALA A 28 5.30 -5.52 -9.37
N ASP A 29 4.04 -5.10 -9.17
CA ASP A 29 3.59 -4.58 -7.88
C ASP A 29 3.73 -5.67 -6.80
N PRO A 30 4.52 -5.46 -5.75
CA PRO A 30 4.71 -6.45 -4.69
C PRO A 30 3.46 -6.63 -3.82
N PHE A 31 2.51 -5.69 -3.85
CA PHE A 31 1.30 -5.70 -3.03
C PHE A 31 0.03 -5.49 -3.87
N PRO A 32 -0.24 -6.35 -4.87
CA PRO A 32 -1.31 -6.12 -5.84
C PRO A 32 -2.72 -6.15 -5.25
N LYS A 33 -2.87 -6.73 -4.06
CA LYS A 33 -4.15 -6.85 -3.36
C LYS A 33 -4.27 -5.90 -2.15
N GLY A 34 -3.42 -4.89 -2.07
CA GLY A 34 -3.48 -3.89 -1.00
C GLY A 34 -3.43 -4.52 0.40
N CYS A 35 -4.45 -4.29 1.21
CA CYS A 35 -4.50 -4.74 2.61
C CYS A 35 -4.14 -6.21 2.81
N VAL A 36 -4.76 -7.11 2.04
CA VAL A 36 -4.59 -8.55 2.19
C VAL A 36 -3.28 -9.09 1.60
N SER A 37 -2.49 -8.26 0.93
CA SER A 37 -1.12 -8.62 0.56
C SER A 37 -0.15 -8.56 1.74
N CYS A 38 -0.43 -7.70 2.73
CA CYS A 38 0.38 -7.56 3.95
C CYS A 38 -0.27 -8.26 5.14
N HIS A 39 -1.62 -8.17 5.26
CA HIS A 39 -2.39 -8.86 6.28
C HIS A 39 -2.62 -10.32 5.90
N THR A 40 -1.57 -11.13 6.03
CA THR A 40 -1.51 -12.54 5.65
C THR A 40 -0.66 -13.34 6.65
N VAL A 41 -0.50 -14.63 6.43
CA VAL A 41 0.39 -15.48 7.23
C VAL A 41 1.83 -15.35 6.73
N ASP A 42 2.72 -14.84 7.57
CA ASP A 42 4.17 -14.85 7.33
C ASP A 42 4.75 -16.21 7.76
N LYS A 43 4.79 -17.14 6.81
CA LYS A 43 5.31 -18.50 7.05
C LYS A 43 6.79 -18.50 7.44
N ALA A 44 7.57 -17.54 6.97
CA ALA A 44 9.00 -17.47 7.26
C ALA A 44 9.27 -17.10 8.72
N LYS A 45 8.40 -16.28 9.30
CA LYS A 45 8.50 -15.84 10.71
C LYS A 45 7.54 -16.59 11.63
N GLY A 46 6.67 -17.47 11.10
CA GLY A 46 5.64 -18.14 11.86
C GLY A 46 4.62 -17.18 12.47
N ALA A 47 4.38 -16.03 11.84
CA ALA A 47 3.49 -14.99 12.33
C ALA A 47 2.21 -14.91 11.49
N ASP A 48 1.09 -14.72 12.15
CA ASP A 48 -0.22 -14.55 11.52
C ASP A 48 -0.67 -13.09 11.68
N HIS A 49 -0.63 -12.33 10.59
CA HIS A 49 -0.97 -10.91 10.54
C HIS A 49 -2.36 -10.67 9.94
N ARG A 50 -3.15 -11.71 9.73
CA ARG A 50 -4.48 -11.60 9.15
C ARG A 50 -5.39 -10.71 10.00
N LEU A 51 -6.31 -10.01 9.32
CA LEU A 51 -7.29 -9.14 9.98
C LEU A 51 -8.28 -9.94 10.83
N SER A 52 -8.62 -11.17 10.43
CA SER A 52 -9.42 -12.10 11.24
C SER A 52 -8.82 -12.33 12.64
N VAL A 53 -7.50 -12.49 12.72
CA VAL A 53 -6.78 -12.65 13.99
C VAL A 53 -6.85 -11.38 14.84
N ALA A 54 -6.63 -10.24 14.21
CA ALA A 54 -6.76 -8.94 14.88
C ALA A 54 -8.19 -8.70 15.37
N LEU A 55 -9.20 -8.93 14.53
CA LEU A 55 -10.61 -8.79 14.89
C LEU A 55 -11.01 -9.70 16.07
N ALA A 56 -10.58 -10.96 16.06
CA ALA A 56 -10.83 -11.87 17.17
C ALA A 56 -10.28 -11.36 18.51
N GLN A 57 -9.10 -10.73 18.48
CA GLN A 57 -8.53 -10.09 19.67
C GLN A 57 -9.33 -8.84 20.08
N TRP A 58 -9.71 -8.01 19.11
CA TRP A 58 -10.43 -6.77 19.39
C TRP A 58 -11.86 -7.02 19.86
N THR A 59 -12.54 -8.02 19.31
CA THR A 59 -13.86 -8.44 19.80
C THR A 59 -13.79 -9.01 21.22
N ALA A 60 -12.68 -9.64 21.58
CA ALA A 60 -12.41 -10.07 22.95
C ALA A 60 -11.96 -8.91 23.90
N GLY A 61 -11.83 -7.69 23.39
CA GLY A 61 -11.37 -6.54 24.18
C GLY A 61 -9.86 -6.51 24.42
N LYS A 62 -9.07 -7.22 23.61
CA LYS A 62 -7.60 -7.31 23.71
C LYS A 62 -6.94 -6.40 22.66
N VAL A 63 -7.36 -5.14 22.60
CA VAL A 63 -6.78 -4.15 21.68
C VAL A 63 -5.48 -3.62 22.29
N ASP A 64 -4.44 -3.53 21.44
CA ASP A 64 -3.19 -2.87 21.82
C ASP A 64 -3.45 -1.42 22.28
N PRO A 65 -2.89 -0.96 23.40
CA PRO A 65 -3.16 0.37 23.94
C PRO A 65 -2.77 1.52 22.97
N ALA A 66 -1.69 1.37 22.20
CA ALA A 66 -1.29 2.39 21.22
C ALA A 66 -2.26 2.45 20.05
N LEU A 67 -2.69 1.28 19.54
CA LEU A 67 -3.70 1.20 18.50
C LEU A 67 -5.05 1.75 18.97
N LEU A 68 -5.45 1.47 20.21
CA LEU A 68 -6.66 2.06 20.80
C LEU A 68 -6.57 3.58 20.92
N ALA A 69 -5.40 4.12 21.28
CA ALA A 69 -5.18 5.56 21.33
C ALA A 69 -5.30 6.21 19.95
N GLN A 70 -4.71 5.60 18.92
CA GLN A 70 -4.85 6.05 17.52
C GLN A 70 -6.31 6.00 17.06
N SER A 71 -7.01 4.91 17.38
CA SER A 71 -8.43 4.76 17.07
C SER A 71 -9.29 5.84 17.73
N LYS A 72 -9.02 6.14 19.00
CA LYS A 72 -9.70 7.23 19.72
C LYS A 72 -9.41 8.60 19.10
N ALA A 73 -8.19 8.84 18.62
CA ALA A 73 -7.82 10.08 17.97
C ALA A 73 -8.53 10.29 16.61
N SER A 74 -8.95 9.20 15.95
CA SER A 74 -9.70 9.23 14.70
C SER A 74 -11.22 9.08 14.86
N ALA A 75 -11.70 8.95 16.11
CA ALA A 75 -13.13 8.77 16.35
C ALA A 75 -13.91 10.05 16.03
N PRO A 76 -15.13 9.92 15.48
CA PRO A 76 -16.02 11.06 15.30
C PRO A 76 -16.34 11.76 16.62
N ALA A 77 -16.64 13.05 16.56
CA ALA A 77 -16.98 13.84 17.74
C ALA A 77 -18.15 13.20 18.54
N GLY A 78 -17.95 13.03 19.84
CA GLY A 78 -18.94 12.41 20.75
C GLY A 78 -18.94 10.88 20.77
N VAL A 79 -18.14 10.21 19.93
CA VAL A 79 -18.00 8.75 19.96
C VAL A 79 -16.97 8.33 21.01
N VAL A 80 -17.39 7.48 21.95
CA VAL A 80 -16.52 6.91 22.97
C VAL A 80 -16.19 5.46 22.63
N LEU A 81 -14.94 5.21 22.23
CA LEU A 81 -14.46 3.86 21.94
C LEU A 81 -14.11 3.14 23.24
N LYS A 82 -14.73 1.98 23.47
CA LYS A 82 -14.58 1.17 24.68
C LYS A 82 -13.45 0.15 24.61
N GLY A 83 -12.66 0.13 23.53
CA GLY A 83 -11.59 -0.84 23.35
C GLY A 83 -12.09 -2.25 23.02
N LYS A 84 -13.29 -2.35 22.44
CA LYS A 84 -13.87 -3.60 21.96
C LYS A 84 -14.52 -3.35 20.62
N HIS A 85 -14.13 -4.12 19.60
CA HIS A 85 -14.74 -4.06 18.27
C HIS A 85 -16.00 -4.94 18.25
N PRO A 86 -17.08 -4.54 17.59
CA PRO A 86 -18.19 -5.46 17.29
C PRO A 86 -17.72 -6.60 16.38
N GLY A 87 -18.46 -7.72 16.35
CA GLY A 87 -18.21 -8.79 15.38
C GLY A 87 -18.35 -8.24 13.96
N ALA A 88 -17.43 -8.61 13.09
CA ALA A 88 -17.36 -8.17 11.69
C ALA A 88 -16.74 -9.26 10.79
N GLU A 89 -16.95 -10.51 11.14
CA GLU A 89 -16.36 -11.67 10.46
C GLU A 89 -16.79 -11.72 9.00
N ASP A 90 -18.04 -11.36 8.69
CA ASP A 90 -18.58 -11.31 7.33
C ASP A 90 -17.90 -10.24 6.46
N SER A 91 -17.30 -9.20 7.08
CA SER A 91 -16.59 -8.16 6.36
C SER A 91 -15.23 -8.62 5.82
N LEU A 92 -14.74 -9.79 6.22
CA LEU A 92 -13.47 -10.36 5.76
C LEU A 92 -13.55 -10.94 4.35
N GLU A 93 -14.75 -11.09 3.79
CA GLU A 93 -14.97 -11.54 2.42
C GLU A 93 -14.66 -10.43 1.37
N ASP A 94 -14.66 -9.17 1.77
CA ASP A 94 -14.42 -8.04 0.85
C ASP A 94 -13.71 -6.86 1.53
N ILE A 95 -12.45 -7.04 1.89
CA ILE A 95 -11.61 -6.04 2.56
C ILE A 95 -10.99 -5.08 1.52
N PRO A 96 -11.07 -3.76 1.70
CA PRO A 96 -11.70 -3.03 2.80
C PRO A 96 -13.17 -2.65 2.57
N ASN A 97 -13.79 -2.98 1.42
CA ASN A 97 -15.10 -2.43 1.05
C ASN A 97 -16.18 -2.75 2.10
N ALA A 98 -16.31 -4.00 2.52
CA ALA A 98 -17.33 -4.36 3.52
C ALA A 98 -17.11 -3.69 4.88
N CYS A 99 -15.86 -3.34 5.21
CA CYS A 99 -15.57 -2.58 6.43
C CYS A 99 -16.11 -1.14 6.36
N LEU A 100 -16.24 -0.58 5.13
CA LEU A 100 -16.74 0.78 4.92
C LEU A 100 -18.23 0.94 5.25
N ASP A 101 -18.99 -0.14 5.44
CA ASP A 101 -20.38 -0.07 5.94
C ASP A 101 -20.46 0.62 7.31
N CYS A 102 -19.40 0.49 8.10
CA CYS A 102 -19.28 1.17 9.40
C CYS A 102 -18.21 2.27 9.41
N HIS A 103 -17.15 2.11 8.61
CA HIS A 103 -15.96 2.96 8.62
C HIS A 103 -15.88 3.92 7.42
N ASP A 104 -17.01 4.25 6.80
CA ASP A 104 -17.05 5.23 5.70
C ASP A 104 -16.62 6.64 6.15
N ALA A 105 -16.32 7.50 5.18
CA ALA A 105 -15.85 8.87 5.45
C ALA A 105 -16.87 9.75 6.21
N GLY A 106 -18.15 9.42 6.12
CA GLY A 106 -19.25 10.11 6.80
C GLY A 106 -19.68 9.46 8.11
N SER A 107 -19.02 8.40 8.54
CA SER A 107 -19.41 7.63 9.73
C SER A 107 -19.56 8.51 10.97
N LYS A 108 -20.66 8.27 11.70
CA LYS A 108 -20.94 8.90 13.00
C LYS A 108 -20.81 7.94 14.16
N LYS A 109 -20.41 6.68 13.90
CA LYS A 109 -20.39 5.59 14.90
C LYS A 109 -19.02 4.97 15.07
N ALA A 110 -18.20 4.96 14.03
CA ALA A 110 -16.89 4.35 14.01
C ALA A 110 -15.84 5.31 13.43
N PRO A 111 -14.56 5.17 13.74
CA PRO A 111 -13.49 5.94 13.13
C PRO A 111 -13.49 5.76 11.59
N PRO A 112 -13.55 6.83 10.78
CA PRO A 112 -13.44 6.69 9.34
C PRO A 112 -12.10 6.07 8.93
N PHE A 113 -12.10 5.13 8.00
CA PHE A 113 -10.85 4.50 7.51
C PHE A 113 -9.88 5.51 6.91
N SER A 114 -10.37 6.56 6.26
CA SER A 114 -9.53 7.65 5.75
C SER A 114 -8.65 8.32 6.83
N GLN A 115 -9.04 8.26 8.09
CA GLN A 115 -8.26 8.77 9.22
C GLN A 115 -7.58 7.64 9.99
N LEU A 116 -8.33 6.60 10.37
CA LEU A 116 -7.85 5.50 11.19
C LEU A 116 -6.64 4.81 10.55
N LEU A 117 -6.76 4.39 9.29
CA LEU A 117 -5.69 3.62 8.64
C LEU A 117 -4.44 4.45 8.43
N HIS A 118 -4.57 5.75 8.14
CA HIS A 118 -3.39 6.62 8.04
C HIS A 118 -2.72 6.80 9.41
N LEU A 119 -3.48 6.99 10.49
CA LEU A 119 -2.89 7.06 11.83
C LEU A 119 -2.18 5.76 12.21
N VAL A 120 -2.82 4.62 11.99
CA VAL A 120 -2.27 3.31 12.36
C VAL A 120 -1.00 2.99 11.57
N HIS A 121 -0.94 3.30 10.27
CA HIS A 121 0.17 2.91 9.41
C HIS A 121 1.26 3.98 9.26
N LEU A 122 0.95 5.25 9.45
CA LEU A 122 1.88 6.35 9.14
C LEU A 122 2.41 7.09 10.37
N THR A 123 1.96 6.75 11.60
CA THR A 123 2.42 7.43 12.80
C THR A 123 3.13 6.51 13.78
N GLY A 124 4.03 7.08 14.58
CA GLY A 124 4.83 6.35 15.56
C GLY A 124 6.25 6.06 15.07
N ALA A 125 7.23 6.30 15.93
CA ALA A 125 8.66 6.20 15.58
C ALA A 125 9.09 4.79 15.13
N ASN A 126 8.42 3.75 15.64
CA ASN A 126 8.73 2.34 15.36
C ASN A 126 7.67 1.69 14.46
N ASN A 127 6.89 2.49 13.73
CA ASN A 127 5.85 1.97 12.86
C ASN A 127 6.47 1.13 11.72
N VAL A 128 6.08 -0.13 11.64
CA VAL A 128 6.63 -1.09 10.65
C VAL A 128 6.36 -0.65 9.23
N PHE A 129 5.19 -0.08 8.94
CA PHE A 129 4.88 0.41 7.59
C PHE A 129 5.82 1.55 7.17
N VAL A 130 6.15 2.45 8.11
CA VAL A 130 7.09 3.55 7.83
C VAL A 130 8.53 3.05 7.76
N THR A 131 8.96 2.23 8.71
CA THR A 131 10.37 1.81 8.84
C THR A 131 10.77 0.77 7.80
N THR A 132 9.90 -0.21 7.53
CA THR A 132 10.18 -1.34 6.63
C THR A 132 9.68 -1.05 5.21
N PHE A 133 8.47 -0.54 5.07
CA PHE A 133 7.81 -0.32 3.78
C PHE A 133 7.91 1.14 3.29
N LYS A 134 8.67 1.98 4.00
CA LYS A 134 8.97 3.40 3.66
C LYS A 134 7.72 4.30 3.60
N GLY A 135 6.60 3.85 4.13
CA GLY A 135 5.35 4.60 4.07
C GLY A 135 4.82 4.81 2.65
N ASP A 136 5.12 3.89 1.74
CA ASP A 136 4.75 4.04 0.33
C ASP A 136 3.24 3.90 0.15
N CYS A 137 2.61 4.99 -0.28
CA CYS A 137 1.16 5.07 -0.50
C CYS A 137 0.68 4.04 -1.53
N THR A 138 1.52 3.66 -2.49
CA THR A 138 1.17 2.73 -3.56
C THR A 138 1.02 1.27 -3.09
N HIS A 139 1.44 0.96 -1.87
CA HIS A 139 1.17 -0.35 -1.28
C HIS A 139 -0.33 -0.58 -1.03
N CYS A 140 -1.06 0.48 -0.73
CA CYS A 140 -2.52 0.44 -0.52
C CYS A 140 -3.30 1.07 -1.67
N HIS A 141 -2.85 2.23 -2.17
CA HIS A 141 -3.52 2.96 -3.24
C HIS A 141 -2.94 2.59 -4.59
N LYS A 142 -3.79 2.22 -5.54
CA LYS A 142 -3.39 1.83 -6.90
C LYS A 142 -3.89 2.86 -7.91
N LEU A 143 -2.97 3.32 -8.77
CA LEU A 143 -3.28 4.22 -9.86
C LEU A 143 -3.56 3.41 -11.12
N ASP A 144 -4.76 3.58 -11.67
CA ASP A 144 -5.03 3.13 -13.04
C ASP A 144 -4.39 4.10 -14.03
N ALA A 145 -3.34 3.65 -14.72
CA ALA A 145 -2.57 4.49 -15.62
C ALA A 145 -3.36 4.95 -16.86
N LYS A 146 -4.47 4.30 -17.20
CA LYS A 146 -5.30 4.66 -18.36
C LYS A 146 -6.32 5.74 -18.02
N SER A 147 -6.97 5.60 -16.87
CA SER A 147 -8.02 6.53 -16.42
C SER A 147 -7.49 7.63 -15.51
N GLY A 148 -6.30 7.46 -14.92
CA GLY A 148 -5.77 8.34 -13.88
C GLY A 148 -6.50 8.21 -12.54
N ALA A 149 -7.39 7.22 -12.39
CA ALA A 149 -8.15 7.02 -11.17
C ALA A 149 -7.34 6.27 -10.10
N TRP A 150 -7.48 6.70 -8.85
CA TRP A 150 -6.95 6.00 -7.70
C TRP A 150 -8.01 5.09 -7.08
N SER A 151 -7.60 3.90 -6.67
CA SER A 151 -8.45 2.94 -5.99
C SER A 151 -7.68 2.22 -4.88
N MET A 152 -8.40 1.57 -3.97
CA MET A 152 -7.83 0.54 -3.10
C MET A 152 -8.35 -0.82 -3.59
N PRO A 153 -7.45 -1.79 -3.85
CA PRO A 153 -7.88 -3.14 -4.17
C PRO A 153 -8.70 -3.73 -3.04
N SER A 154 -9.74 -4.46 -3.38
CA SER A 154 -10.64 -5.11 -2.44
C SER A 154 -10.76 -6.59 -2.74
N GLY A 155 -11.04 -7.38 -1.71
CA GLY A 155 -11.23 -8.82 -1.85
C GLY A 155 -11.16 -9.56 -0.52
N PRO A 156 -11.34 -10.90 -0.56
CA PRO A 156 -11.33 -11.71 0.65
C PRO A 156 -9.96 -11.78 1.30
N GLU A 157 -9.95 -12.01 2.61
CA GLU A 157 -8.74 -12.36 3.37
C GLU A 157 -8.10 -13.65 2.82
N GLN A 158 -6.77 -13.78 2.93
CA GLN A 158 -5.99 -14.90 2.37
C GLN A 158 -5.26 -15.71 3.44
#